data_2cdf0bedfd225c28b3f3b4e0d8331ce5
#
_entry.id   2cdf0bedfd225c28b3f3b4e0d8331ce5
#
_cell.length_a   1.000
_cell.length_b   1.000
_cell.length_c   1.000
_cell.angle_alpha   90.00
_cell.angle_beta   90.00
_cell.angle_gamma   90.00
#
_symmetry.space_group_name_H-M   'P 1'
#
loop_
_entity.id
_entity.type
_entity.pdbx_description
1 polymer ?
#
loop_
_entity_poly.entity_id
_entity_poly.type
_entity_poly.pdbx_seq_one_letter_code
_entity_poly.pdbx_strand_id
1 'polypeptide(L)'
;ASDVYKRQGEEEDSDDPAALNRQGFWKKLIIFAAGAAMNFLAGLIIIFCLYAPAQGFYQPVISGFAEGCPLESADGLQTWDRLVSIDGERVYIYSDVSLLLGLNKTGTFDLVVDRGGEKVRLDDFAMTRQTYTDQSGNAYSGYGIYFGAAAATFGDKLAYTWNNAVDFVRLVRLSLQMLFTGQAGLRDLSGPVGIVSTMVQVGEQAETTQAAVENIAYIAALIAVNLAVMNLLPLPALDGGRIFFLIINAAAMLLFRKQIPAKYENYIHFAGLVLLLALMVVLVFSDVGKLIH
;
A
#
# COMPACT_ATOMS: atom_id res chain seq x y z
N ALA A 1 -13.68 3.37 42.50
CA ALA A 1 -12.52 3.64 41.65
C ALA A 1 -12.33 2.65 40.50
N SER A 2 -13.16 1.60 40.38
CA SER A 2 -13.03 0.62 39.27
C SER A 2 -13.82 0.95 38.00
N ASP A 3 -14.67 1.98 38.02
CA ASP A 3 -15.58 2.28 36.89
C ASP A 3 -15.07 3.31 35.88
N VAL A 4 -13.88 3.87 36.08
CA VAL A 4 -13.37 4.96 35.24
C VAL A 4 -12.75 4.46 33.93
N TYR A 5 -12.52 3.14 33.76
CA TYR A 5 -11.89 2.58 32.55
C TYR A 5 -12.82 1.72 31.67
N LYS A 6 -14.11 1.64 31.99
CA LYS A 6 -15.07 1.04 31.08
C LYS A 6 -15.41 2.08 30.00
N ARG A 7 -15.06 1.80 28.74
CA ARG A 7 -15.52 2.61 27.61
C ARG A 7 -17.03 2.64 27.62
N GLN A 8 -17.60 3.78 28.01
CA GLN A 8 -19.04 3.96 28.08
C GLN A 8 -19.65 3.60 26.71
N GLY A 9 -20.47 2.56 26.68
CA GLY A 9 -21.26 2.18 25.51
C GLY A 9 -20.87 0.88 24.80
N GLU A 10 -19.83 0.16 25.24
CA GLU A 10 -19.50 -1.18 24.70
C GLU A 10 -20.21 -2.32 25.46
N GLU A 11 -20.88 -2.05 26.57
CA GLU A 11 -21.65 -3.09 27.32
C GLU A 11 -22.98 -3.39 26.63
N GLU A 12 -23.28 -4.69 26.45
CA GLU A 12 -24.52 -5.17 25.82
C GLU A 12 -25.80 -4.69 26.51
N ASP A 13 -25.75 -4.32 27.81
CA ASP A 13 -26.88 -3.94 28.65
C ASP A 13 -26.86 -2.47 29.12
N SER A 14 -26.15 -1.59 28.44
CA SER A 14 -26.17 -0.16 28.76
C SER A 14 -27.53 0.46 28.45
N ASP A 15 -28.18 1.03 29.46
CA ASP A 15 -29.43 1.80 29.32
C ASP A 15 -29.22 3.21 28.74
N ASP A 16 -27.98 3.61 28.50
CA ASP A 16 -27.67 4.91 27.93
C ASP A 16 -28.14 4.98 26.45
N PRO A 17 -29.00 5.94 26.08
CA PRO A 17 -29.40 6.18 24.70
C PRO A 17 -28.24 6.46 23.75
N ALA A 18 -27.11 6.96 24.28
CA ALA A 18 -25.89 7.24 23.51
C ALA A 18 -25.02 5.99 23.34
N ALA A 19 -25.32 4.86 24.00
CA ALA A 19 -24.56 3.64 23.90
C ALA A 19 -24.46 3.15 22.46
N LEU A 20 -23.27 2.65 22.06
CA LEU A 20 -22.98 2.22 20.69
C LEU A 20 -23.96 1.13 20.22
N ASN A 21 -24.30 0.17 21.09
CA ASN A 21 -25.23 -0.91 20.78
C ASN A 21 -26.62 -0.43 20.34
N ARG A 22 -27.07 0.74 20.83
CA ARG A 22 -28.37 1.36 20.50
C ARG A 22 -28.35 2.26 19.28
N GLN A 23 -27.16 2.57 18.74
CA GLN A 23 -27.04 3.42 17.56
C GLN A 23 -27.47 2.72 16.27
N GLY A 24 -28.02 3.49 15.32
CA GLY A 24 -28.41 2.97 14.02
C GLY A 24 -27.20 2.54 13.17
N PHE A 25 -27.50 1.74 12.14
CA PHE A 25 -26.50 1.15 11.23
C PHE A 25 -25.45 2.15 10.74
N TRP A 26 -25.86 3.30 10.19
CA TRP A 26 -24.95 4.29 9.63
C TRP A 26 -24.02 4.93 10.66
N LYS A 27 -24.51 5.18 11.87
CA LYS A 27 -23.69 5.73 12.95
C LYS A 27 -22.62 4.72 13.38
N LYS A 28 -22.99 3.44 13.53
CA LYS A 28 -22.04 2.37 13.83
C LYS A 28 -20.99 2.23 12.73
N LEU A 29 -21.41 2.26 11.46
CA LEU A 29 -20.51 2.18 10.32
C LEU A 29 -19.47 3.30 10.33
N ILE A 30 -19.91 4.55 10.55
CA ILE A 30 -19.02 5.72 10.61
C ILE A 30 -18.04 5.57 11.79
N ILE A 31 -18.51 5.16 12.97
CA ILE A 31 -17.66 4.99 14.15
C ILE A 31 -16.58 3.93 13.91
N PHE A 32 -16.95 2.77 13.34
CA PHE A 32 -15.97 1.71 13.04
C PHE A 32 -15.00 2.10 11.92
N ALA A 33 -15.45 2.84 10.92
CA ALA A 33 -14.58 3.28 9.82
C ALA A 33 -13.69 4.47 10.20
N ALA A 34 -14.02 5.23 11.26
CA ALA A 34 -13.33 6.47 11.60
C ALA A 34 -11.83 6.27 11.89
N GLY A 35 -11.47 5.20 12.60
CA GLY A 35 -10.06 4.88 12.89
C GLY A 35 -9.24 4.66 11.62
N ALA A 36 -9.74 3.84 10.71
CA ALA A 36 -9.10 3.59 9.42
C ALA A 36 -9.05 4.86 8.55
N ALA A 37 -10.14 5.65 8.53
CA ALA A 37 -10.19 6.91 7.79
C ALA A 37 -9.16 7.93 8.32
N MET A 38 -8.97 8.02 9.63
CA MET A 38 -7.96 8.90 10.23
C MET A 38 -6.54 8.46 9.91
N ASN A 39 -6.26 7.16 9.91
CA ASN A 39 -4.96 6.63 9.50
C ASN A 39 -4.68 6.94 8.02
N PHE A 40 -5.67 6.77 7.14
CA PHE A 40 -5.55 7.10 5.73
C PHE A 40 -5.29 8.59 5.51
N LEU A 41 -6.05 9.45 6.22
CA LEU A 41 -5.88 10.89 6.16
C LEU A 41 -4.48 11.32 6.68
N ALA A 42 -4.01 10.73 7.76
CA ALA A 42 -2.66 10.98 8.27
C ALA A 42 -1.59 10.62 7.23
N GLY A 43 -1.72 9.45 6.57
CA GLY A 43 -0.85 9.06 5.46
C GLY A 43 -0.88 10.08 4.31
N LEU A 44 -2.05 10.52 3.87
CA LEU A 44 -2.18 11.56 2.85
C LEU A 44 -1.50 12.88 3.24
N ILE A 45 -1.68 13.33 4.48
CA ILE A 45 -1.04 14.57 4.96
C ILE A 45 0.48 14.42 4.94
N ILE A 46 1.03 13.31 5.40
CA ILE A 46 2.48 13.08 5.39
C ILE A 46 3.00 13.07 3.96
N ILE A 47 2.37 12.33 3.03
CA ILE A 47 2.74 12.29 1.60
C ILE A 47 2.70 13.70 1.00
N PHE A 48 1.63 14.46 1.26
CA PHE A 48 1.51 15.82 0.76
C PHE A 48 2.64 16.72 1.29
N CYS A 49 2.94 16.66 2.60
CA CYS A 49 4.02 17.45 3.19
C CYS A 49 5.39 17.09 2.59
N LEU A 50 5.64 15.81 2.28
CA LEU A 50 6.86 15.36 1.62
C LEU A 50 7.02 15.96 0.21
N TYR A 51 5.94 16.01 -0.56
CA TYR A 51 5.98 16.42 -1.96
C TYR A 51 5.58 17.88 -2.20
N ALA A 52 5.10 18.58 -1.17
CA ALA A 52 4.77 20.00 -1.26
C ALA A 52 5.94 20.89 -1.74
N PRO A 53 7.21 20.69 -1.29
CA PRO A 53 8.34 21.46 -1.76
C PRO A 53 8.85 21.02 -3.16
N ALA A 54 8.42 19.89 -3.69
CA ALA A 54 8.92 19.38 -4.98
C ALA A 54 8.64 20.35 -6.13
N GLN A 55 9.63 20.61 -6.95
CA GLN A 55 9.51 21.48 -8.13
C GLN A 55 9.08 20.70 -9.38
N GLY A 56 9.23 19.37 -9.38
CA GLY A 56 8.84 18.48 -10.46
C GLY A 56 8.78 17.03 -10.02
N PHE A 57 8.18 16.20 -10.87
CA PHE A 57 8.10 14.76 -10.67
C PHE A 57 8.56 14.02 -11.92
N TYR A 58 9.25 12.90 -11.73
CA TYR A 58 9.43 11.95 -12.80
C TYR A 58 8.06 11.39 -13.22
N GLN A 59 7.87 11.37 -14.52
CA GLN A 59 6.65 10.87 -15.15
C GLN A 59 6.91 9.47 -15.73
N PRO A 60 5.92 8.58 -15.81
CA PRO A 60 6.06 7.31 -16.51
C PRO A 60 6.03 7.51 -18.04
N VAL A 61 6.76 8.51 -18.52
CA VAL A 61 6.89 8.89 -19.94
C VAL A 61 8.35 8.67 -20.37
N ILE A 62 8.53 7.90 -21.41
CA ILE A 62 9.85 7.59 -21.96
C ILE A 62 10.44 8.86 -22.57
N SER A 63 11.56 9.32 -22.07
CA SER A 63 12.29 10.48 -22.61
C SER A 63 13.41 10.09 -23.56
N GLY A 64 13.78 8.82 -23.59
CA GLY A 64 14.84 8.28 -24.47
C GLY A 64 15.29 6.90 -24.02
N PHE A 65 16.29 6.40 -24.72
CA PHE A 65 16.88 5.09 -24.50
C PHE A 65 18.40 5.19 -24.37
N ALA A 66 18.98 4.22 -23.68
CA ALA A 66 20.44 4.08 -23.61
C ALA A 66 21.00 3.66 -25.00
N GLU A 67 22.23 4.02 -25.28
CA GLU A 67 22.90 3.63 -26.51
C GLU A 67 22.93 2.11 -26.67
N GLY A 68 22.47 1.62 -27.83
CA GLY A 68 22.35 0.19 -28.11
C GLY A 68 21.18 -0.52 -27.43
N CYS A 69 20.21 0.21 -26.84
CA CYS A 69 19.01 -0.39 -26.27
C CYS A 69 18.12 -1.02 -27.36
N PRO A 70 17.84 -2.34 -27.30
CA PRO A 70 17.09 -3.02 -28.34
C PRO A 70 15.56 -2.77 -28.25
N LEU A 71 15.08 -2.08 -27.23
CA LEU A 71 13.66 -1.89 -26.97
C LEU A 71 13.05 -0.77 -27.80
N GLU A 72 13.88 0.14 -28.32
CA GLU A 72 13.45 1.22 -29.20
C GLU A 72 13.26 0.70 -30.63
N SER A 73 12.02 0.63 -31.08
CA SER A 73 11.69 0.20 -32.44
C SER A 73 10.31 0.69 -32.88
N ALA A 74 10.02 0.61 -34.18
CA ALA A 74 8.72 0.99 -34.72
C ALA A 74 7.58 0.15 -34.13
N ASP A 75 7.83 -1.13 -33.89
CA ASP A 75 6.86 -2.09 -33.32
C ASP A 75 7.01 -2.25 -31.80
N GLY A 76 7.99 -1.57 -31.19
CA GLY A 76 8.29 -1.63 -29.77
C GLY A 76 7.96 -0.33 -29.03
N LEU A 77 8.78 -0.03 -28.01
CA LEU A 77 8.67 1.22 -27.26
C LEU A 77 9.26 2.40 -28.07
N GLN A 78 8.70 3.58 -27.86
CA GLN A 78 9.15 4.80 -28.54
C GLN A 78 9.32 5.93 -27.53
N THR A 79 10.15 6.89 -27.88
CA THR A 79 10.28 8.14 -27.13
C THR A 79 8.92 8.86 -27.09
N TRP A 80 8.55 9.38 -25.94
CA TRP A 80 7.27 9.99 -25.58
C TRP A 80 6.11 9.01 -25.31
N ASP A 81 6.32 7.70 -25.40
CA ASP A 81 5.35 6.75 -24.90
C ASP A 81 5.15 6.95 -23.39
N ARG A 82 3.89 7.04 -22.95
CA ARG A 82 3.52 7.01 -21.55
C ARG A 82 3.12 5.59 -21.18
N LEU A 83 3.80 5.00 -20.23
CA LEU A 83 3.39 3.69 -19.68
C LEU A 83 2.06 3.83 -18.93
N VAL A 84 1.06 3.06 -19.36
CA VAL A 84 -0.30 3.05 -18.80
C VAL A 84 -0.53 1.84 -17.92
N SER A 85 -0.05 0.65 -18.35
CA SER A 85 -0.07 -0.56 -17.54
C SER A 85 1.09 -1.49 -17.87
N ILE A 86 1.47 -2.32 -16.91
CA ILE A 86 2.49 -3.37 -17.00
C ILE A 86 1.87 -4.62 -16.40
N ASP A 87 1.83 -5.73 -17.14
CA ASP A 87 1.23 -7.01 -16.73
C ASP A 87 -0.18 -6.87 -16.14
N GLY A 88 -1.00 -6.02 -16.77
CA GLY A 88 -2.38 -5.74 -16.35
C GLY A 88 -2.51 -4.77 -15.17
N GLU A 89 -1.42 -4.43 -14.47
CA GLU A 89 -1.41 -3.46 -13.38
C GLU A 89 -1.22 -2.03 -13.92
N ARG A 90 -2.08 -1.12 -13.46
CA ARG A 90 -2.04 0.28 -13.92
C ARG A 90 -0.84 1.03 -13.35
N VAL A 91 -0.19 1.82 -14.19
CA VAL A 91 0.88 2.76 -13.80
C VAL A 91 0.27 4.12 -13.50
N TYR A 92 0.45 4.61 -12.28
CA TYR A 92 -0.02 5.93 -11.84
C TYR A 92 1.13 6.94 -11.74
N ILE A 93 2.25 6.50 -11.18
CA ILE A 93 3.45 7.30 -10.92
C ILE A 93 4.70 6.55 -11.39
N TYR A 94 5.81 7.27 -11.50
CA TYR A 94 7.06 6.68 -11.99
C TYR A 94 7.57 5.51 -11.15
N SER A 95 7.40 5.54 -9.83
CA SER A 95 7.81 4.43 -8.94
C SER A 95 7.09 3.12 -9.24
N ASP A 96 5.87 3.18 -9.77
CA ASP A 96 5.13 2.00 -10.19
C ASP A 96 5.86 1.21 -11.29
N VAL A 97 6.53 1.92 -12.19
CA VAL A 97 7.29 1.29 -13.29
C VAL A 97 8.37 0.39 -12.71
N SER A 98 9.18 0.91 -11.79
CA SER A 98 10.26 0.14 -11.17
C SER A 98 9.73 -1.04 -10.34
N LEU A 99 8.63 -0.82 -9.61
CA LEU A 99 7.97 -1.87 -8.83
C LEU A 99 7.46 -3.00 -9.73
N LEU A 100 6.65 -2.66 -10.74
CA LEU A 100 5.98 -3.65 -11.58
C LEU A 100 6.98 -4.42 -12.46
N LEU A 101 7.98 -3.74 -13.02
CA LEU A 101 9.07 -4.40 -13.72
C LEU A 101 9.91 -5.31 -12.80
N GLY A 102 10.03 -4.96 -11.51
CA GLY A 102 10.75 -5.77 -10.52
C GLY A 102 10.01 -7.02 -10.07
N LEU A 103 8.67 -7.03 -10.11
CA LEU A 103 7.84 -8.18 -9.73
C LEU A 103 7.86 -9.29 -10.78
N ASN A 104 8.03 -8.93 -12.06
CA ASN A 104 8.09 -9.91 -13.14
C ASN A 104 9.47 -10.59 -13.16
N LYS A 105 9.45 -11.93 -13.19
CA LYS A 105 10.66 -12.78 -13.24
C LYS A 105 10.84 -13.51 -14.56
N THR A 106 9.85 -13.37 -15.48
CA THR A 106 9.88 -14.10 -16.76
C THR A 106 10.70 -13.39 -17.83
N GLY A 107 10.83 -12.05 -17.73
CA GLY A 107 11.48 -11.21 -18.74
C GLY A 107 10.60 -10.90 -19.94
N THR A 108 9.33 -11.31 -19.93
CA THR A 108 8.31 -10.94 -20.92
C THR A 108 7.21 -10.16 -20.21
N PHE A 109 6.71 -9.10 -20.82
CA PHE A 109 5.80 -8.13 -20.20
C PHE A 109 4.64 -7.81 -21.15
N ASP A 110 3.44 -7.74 -20.61
CA ASP A 110 2.29 -7.16 -21.31
C ASP A 110 2.23 -5.67 -21.01
N LEU A 111 2.62 -4.84 -21.97
CA LEU A 111 2.66 -3.41 -21.80
C LEU A 111 1.50 -2.72 -22.52
N VAL A 112 0.94 -1.70 -21.91
CA VAL A 112 0.05 -0.74 -22.59
C VAL A 112 0.70 0.63 -22.45
N VAL A 113 0.93 1.27 -23.59
CA VAL A 113 1.45 2.64 -23.65
C VAL A 113 0.43 3.57 -24.29
N ASP A 114 0.45 4.83 -23.91
CA ASP A 114 -0.23 5.93 -24.60
C ASP A 114 0.79 6.61 -25.51
N ARG A 115 0.56 6.49 -26.81
CA ARG A 115 1.39 7.04 -27.87
C ARG A 115 0.59 8.11 -28.61
N GLY A 116 0.80 9.36 -28.22
CA GLY A 116 0.12 10.50 -28.84
C GLY A 116 -1.39 10.51 -28.66
N GLY A 117 -1.92 9.95 -27.58
CA GLY A 117 -3.37 9.84 -27.28
C GLY A 117 -4.00 8.51 -27.70
N GLU A 118 -3.24 7.63 -28.40
CA GLU A 118 -3.68 6.29 -28.78
C GLU A 118 -3.07 5.23 -27.86
N LYS A 119 -3.85 4.25 -27.43
CA LYS A 119 -3.37 3.13 -26.61
C LYS A 119 -2.81 2.03 -27.51
N VAL A 120 -1.52 1.81 -27.39
CA VAL A 120 -0.80 0.73 -28.07
C VAL A 120 -0.53 -0.39 -27.07
N ARG A 121 -0.85 -1.64 -27.44
CA ARG A 121 -0.54 -2.84 -26.66
C ARG A 121 0.66 -3.53 -27.25
N LEU A 122 1.56 -3.95 -26.38
CA LEU A 122 2.74 -4.75 -26.68
C LEU A 122 2.61 -6.01 -25.81
N ASP A 123 2.02 -7.06 -26.37
CA ASP A 123 1.81 -8.33 -25.68
C ASP A 123 3.09 -9.18 -25.78
N ASP A 124 3.44 -9.93 -24.73
CA ASP A 124 4.64 -10.77 -24.63
C ASP A 124 5.95 -10.02 -24.98
N PHE A 125 6.01 -8.73 -24.67
CA PHE A 125 7.17 -7.89 -25.03
C PHE A 125 8.39 -8.28 -24.19
N ALA A 126 9.41 -8.81 -24.87
CA ALA A 126 10.64 -9.29 -24.22
C ALA A 126 11.52 -8.11 -23.78
N MET A 127 11.79 -8.00 -22.49
CA MET A 127 12.71 -7.03 -21.92
C MET A 127 13.67 -7.74 -20.96
N THR A 128 14.97 -7.64 -21.25
CA THR A 128 16.01 -8.19 -20.36
C THR A 128 16.84 -7.07 -19.78
N ARG A 129 17.23 -7.20 -18.51
CA ARG A 129 18.18 -6.28 -17.90
C ARG A 129 19.55 -6.48 -18.53
N GLN A 130 20.17 -5.39 -18.93
CA GLN A 130 21.52 -5.34 -19.48
C GLN A 130 22.34 -4.32 -18.71
N THR A 131 23.66 -4.35 -18.91
CA THR A 131 24.55 -3.34 -18.36
C THR A 131 24.70 -2.21 -19.38
N TYR A 132 24.32 -1.00 -18.96
CA TYR A 132 24.45 0.22 -19.72
C TYR A 132 25.41 1.17 -19.01
N THR A 133 25.89 2.17 -19.73
CA THR A 133 26.72 3.24 -19.15
C THR A 133 25.90 4.51 -19.08
N ASP A 134 25.90 5.16 -17.92
CA ASP A 134 25.23 6.45 -17.73
C ASP A 134 26.03 7.60 -18.37
N GLN A 135 25.46 8.82 -18.33
CA GLN A 135 26.12 10.01 -18.89
C GLN A 135 27.40 10.39 -18.12
N SER A 136 27.62 9.87 -16.93
CA SER A 136 28.81 10.08 -16.10
C SER A 136 29.88 9.00 -16.30
N GLY A 137 29.62 8.00 -17.15
CA GLY A 137 30.52 6.89 -17.43
C GLY A 137 30.40 5.72 -16.44
N ASN A 138 29.43 5.73 -15.53
CA ASN A 138 29.21 4.63 -14.58
C ASN A 138 28.36 3.54 -15.21
N ALA A 139 28.76 2.28 -14.98
CA ALA A 139 27.97 1.14 -15.42
C ALA A 139 26.77 0.91 -14.46
N TYR A 140 25.57 0.74 -15.03
CA TYR A 140 24.38 0.35 -14.29
C TYR A 140 23.63 -0.79 -14.97
N SER A 141 22.93 -1.61 -14.19
CA SER A 141 22.08 -2.69 -14.72
C SER A 141 20.63 -2.23 -14.77
N GLY A 142 20.04 -2.26 -15.95
CA GLY A 142 18.67 -1.80 -16.18
C GLY A 142 18.10 -2.24 -17.52
N TYR A 143 16.95 -1.70 -17.88
CA TYR A 143 16.30 -1.95 -19.18
C TYR A 143 16.75 -0.93 -20.25
N GLY A 144 17.57 0.05 -19.92
CA GLY A 144 18.02 1.07 -20.85
C GLY A 144 16.97 2.09 -21.25
N ILE A 145 15.93 2.28 -20.45
CA ILE A 145 14.85 3.24 -20.66
C ILE A 145 15.07 4.45 -19.74
N TYR A 146 15.03 5.65 -20.29
CA TYR A 146 15.06 6.89 -19.53
C TYR A 146 13.67 7.51 -19.44
N PHE A 147 13.37 8.09 -18.29
CA PHE A 147 12.07 8.71 -18.01
C PHE A 147 12.23 10.21 -17.82
N GLY A 148 11.26 10.97 -18.34
CA GLY A 148 11.27 12.41 -18.26
C GLY A 148 10.71 12.93 -16.93
N ALA A 149 11.18 14.10 -16.52
CA ALA A 149 10.60 14.84 -15.40
C ALA A 149 9.78 16.03 -15.94
N ALA A 150 8.68 16.35 -15.27
CA ALA A 150 7.87 17.52 -15.56
C ALA A 150 7.77 18.43 -14.34
N ALA A 151 7.72 19.76 -14.57
CA ALA A 151 7.48 20.71 -13.50
C ALA A 151 6.12 20.46 -12.85
N ALA A 152 6.06 20.57 -11.52
CA ALA A 152 4.86 20.28 -10.74
C ALA A 152 4.09 21.53 -10.40
N THR A 153 2.84 21.63 -10.86
CA THR A 153 1.85 22.58 -10.35
C THR A 153 1.30 22.11 -9.00
N PHE A 154 0.54 22.96 -8.32
CA PHE A 154 -0.15 22.56 -7.07
C PHE A 154 -1.12 21.39 -7.32
N GLY A 155 -1.84 21.41 -8.44
CA GLY A 155 -2.73 20.31 -8.84
C GLY A 155 -1.99 18.99 -9.03
N ASP A 156 -0.79 19.03 -9.65
CA ASP A 156 0.04 17.84 -9.84
C ASP A 156 0.53 17.27 -8.50
N LYS A 157 0.82 18.12 -7.52
CA LYS A 157 1.20 17.68 -6.16
C LYS A 157 0.06 16.95 -5.45
N LEU A 158 -1.17 17.44 -5.57
CA LEU A 158 -2.36 16.77 -5.03
C LEU A 158 -2.60 15.43 -5.74
N ALA A 159 -2.53 15.42 -7.07
CA ALA A 159 -2.69 14.19 -7.86
C ALA A 159 -1.59 13.17 -7.52
N TYR A 160 -0.34 13.62 -7.38
CA TYR A 160 0.78 12.77 -7.00
C TYR A 160 0.60 12.18 -5.59
N THR A 161 0.15 13.00 -4.62
CA THR A 161 -0.18 12.56 -3.26
C THR A 161 -1.24 11.47 -3.28
N TRP A 162 -2.33 11.69 -4.00
CA TRP A 162 -3.41 10.71 -4.13
C TRP A 162 -2.92 9.42 -4.80
N ASN A 163 -2.18 9.53 -5.89
CA ASN A 163 -1.66 8.37 -6.62
C ASN A 163 -0.67 7.55 -5.78
N ASN A 164 0.17 8.20 -4.96
CA ASN A 164 1.01 7.50 -3.98
C ASN A 164 0.19 6.70 -2.96
N ALA A 165 -0.87 7.31 -2.41
CA ALA A 165 -1.73 6.58 -1.48
C ALA A 165 -2.43 5.39 -2.15
N VAL A 166 -2.89 5.55 -3.40
CA VAL A 166 -3.44 4.44 -4.20
C VAL A 166 -2.40 3.35 -4.42
N ASP A 167 -1.15 3.73 -4.68
CA ASP A 167 -0.04 2.78 -4.83
C ASP A 167 0.23 2.01 -3.52
N PHE A 168 0.22 2.69 -2.38
CA PHE A 168 0.35 2.02 -1.08
C PHE A 168 -0.79 1.01 -0.83
N VAL A 169 -2.04 1.35 -1.19
CA VAL A 169 -3.16 0.39 -1.13
C VAL A 169 -2.90 -0.81 -2.05
N ARG A 170 -2.38 -0.57 -3.26
CA ARG A 170 -1.99 -1.64 -4.19
C ARG A 170 -0.90 -2.53 -3.62
N LEU A 171 0.13 -1.95 -2.97
CA LEU A 171 1.19 -2.72 -2.32
C LEU A 171 0.63 -3.69 -1.28
N VAL A 172 -0.34 -3.27 -0.46
CA VAL A 172 -1.03 -4.17 0.48
C VAL A 172 -1.70 -5.31 -0.26
N ARG A 173 -2.46 -5.00 -1.33
CA ARG A 173 -3.16 -6.00 -2.13
C ARG A 173 -2.18 -7.03 -2.75
N LEU A 174 -1.10 -6.54 -3.37
CA LEU A 174 -0.09 -7.41 -3.98
C LEU A 174 0.62 -8.26 -2.92
N SER A 175 0.97 -7.69 -1.76
CA SER A 175 1.59 -8.43 -0.66
C SER A 175 0.68 -9.54 -0.13
N LEU A 176 -0.61 -9.25 0.05
CA LEU A 176 -1.59 -10.26 0.44
C LEU A 176 -1.73 -11.34 -0.65
N GLN A 177 -1.80 -10.96 -1.92
CA GLN A 177 -1.86 -11.90 -3.03
C GLN A 177 -0.64 -12.82 -3.05
N MET A 178 0.58 -12.28 -2.90
CA MET A 178 1.82 -13.08 -2.83
C MET A 178 1.82 -14.03 -1.65
N LEU A 179 1.28 -13.61 -0.50
CA LEU A 179 1.14 -14.47 0.67
C LEU A 179 0.17 -15.63 0.42
N PHE A 180 -1.01 -15.35 -0.16
CA PHE A 180 -2.02 -16.39 -0.46
C PHE A 180 -1.61 -17.32 -1.59
N THR A 181 -0.81 -16.87 -2.56
CA THR A 181 -0.29 -17.71 -3.66
C THR A 181 0.98 -18.48 -3.27
N GLY A 182 1.49 -18.27 -2.05
CA GLY A 182 2.72 -18.93 -1.58
C GLY A 182 4.00 -18.40 -2.23
N GLN A 183 3.94 -17.27 -2.93
CA GLN A 183 5.11 -16.59 -3.49
C GLN A 183 5.92 -15.87 -2.41
N ALA A 184 5.27 -15.48 -1.31
CA ALA A 184 5.89 -14.95 -0.10
C ALA A 184 5.55 -15.85 1.09
N GLY A 185 6.52 -16.08 1.97
CA GLY A 185 6.35 -16.84 3.20
C GLY A 185 6.22 -15.94 4.44
N LEU A 186 5.94 -16.55 5.59
CA LEU A 186 5.90 -15.82 6.87
C LEU A 186 7.24 -15.16 7.22
N ARG A 187 8.35 -15.69 6.69
CA ARG A 187 9.69 -15.12 6.90
C ARG A 187 9.91 -13.81 6.14
N ASP A 188 9.14 -13.60 5.06
CA ASP A 188 9.23 -12.37 4.25
C ASP A 188 8.41 -11.23 4.87
N LEU A 189 7.54 -11.54 5.83
CA LEU A 189 6.83 -10.53 6.60
C LEU A 189 7.77 -9.86 7.61
N SER A 190 7.59 -8.56 7.77
CA SER A 190 8.26 -7.78 8.80
C SER A 190 7.29 -7.51 9.94
N GLY A 191 7.70 -7.86 11.15
CA GLY A 191 7.02 -7.47 12.37
C GLY A 191 7.47 -6.08 12.86
N PRO A 192 7.06 -5.67 14.07
CA PRO A 192 7.40 -4.36 14.61
C PRO A 192 8.91 -4.08 14.70
N VAL A 193 9.70 -5.10 15.02
CA VAL A 193 11.17 -4.98 15.13
C VAL A 193 11.79 -4.80 13.76
N GLY A 194 11.34 -5.54 12.74
CA GLY A 194 11.79 -5.40 11.36
C GLY A 194 11.47 -4.04 10.78
N ILE A 195 10.29 -3.50 11.05
CA ILE A 195 9.90 -2.13 10.62
C ILE A 195 10.85 -1.09 11.22
N VAL A 196 11.09 -1.14 12.54
CA VAL A 196 12.01 -0.21 13.20
C VAL A 196 13.42 -0.34 12.65
N SER A 197 13.91 -1.58 12.45
CA SER A 197 15.22 -1.84 11.84
C SER A 197 15.34 -1.24 10.44
N THR A 198 14.31 -1.40 9.60
CA THR A 198 14.27 -0.79 8.26
C THR A 198 14.32 0.74 8.34
N MET A 199 13.57 1.35 9.25
CA MET A 199 13.59 2.81 9.44
C MET A 199 14.97 3.32 9.86
N VAL A 200 15.65 2.61 10.77
CA VAL A 200 17.01 2.93 11.20
C VAL A 200 17.99 2.81 10.04
N GLN A 201 17.97 1.69 9.32
CA GLN A 201 18.87 1.45 8.17
C GLN A 201 18.71 2.51 7.08
N VAL A 202 17.47 2.83 6.72
CA VAL A 202 17.16 3.84 5.70
C VAL A 202 17.59 5.24 6.16
N GLY A 203 17.47 5.52 7.47
CA GLY A 203 17.97 6.76 8.07
C GLY A 203 19.50 6.87 8.05
N GLU A 204 20.19 5.78 8.39
CA GLU A 204 21.67 5.72 8.43
C GLU A 204 22.30 5.75 7.01
N GLN A 205 21.62 5.18 6.01
CA GLN A 205 22.09 5.18 4.62
C GLN A 205 21.82 6.51 3.88
N ALA A 206 21.06 7.42 4.49
CA ALA A 206 20.76 8.69 3.87
C ALA A 206 21.99 9.62 3.86
N GLU A 207 22.26 10.24 2.72
CA GLU A 207 23.41 11.13 2.55
C GLU A 207 23.32 12.42 3.40
N THR A 208 22.10 12.83 3.73
CA THR A 208 21.83 14.03 4.53
C THR A 208 20.77 13.78 5.59
N THR A 209 20.79 14.56 6.67
CA THR A 209 19.74 14.52 7.70
C THR A 209 18.34 14.79 7.10
N GLN A 210 18.23 15.67 6.10
CA GLN A 210 16.98 15.95 5.44
C GLN A 210 16.48 14.70 4.70
N ALA A 211 17.33 14.04 3.90
CA ALA A 211 16.97 12.81 3.21
C ALA A 211 16.57 11.68 4.19
N ALA A 212 17.25 11.60 5.36
CA ALA A 212 16.87 10.67 6.42
C ALA A 212 15.44 10.91 6.92
N VAL A 213 15.10 12.17 7.21
CA VAL A 213 13.75 12.55 7.67
C VAL A 213 12.71 12.27 6.61
N GLU A 214 12.99 12.61 5.34
CA GLU A 214 12.08 12.36 4.22
C GLU A 214 11.82 10.86 4.02
N ASN A 215 12.86 10.03 4.07
CA ASN A 215 12.75 8.58 3.95
C ASN A 215 11.95 7.96 5.10
N ILE A 216 12.22 8.38 6.34
CA ILE A 216 11.47 7.92 7.52
C ILE A 216 10.00 8.35 7.42
N ALA A 217 9.73 9.59 7.01
CA ALA A 217 8.38 10.09 6.82
C ALA A 217 7.64 9.32 5.71
N TYR A 218 8.32 8.95 4.62
CA TYR A 218 7.76 8.10 3.57
C TYR A 218 7.33 6.73 4.10
N ILE A 219 8.19 6.08 4.91
CA ILE A 219 7.84 4.80 5.54
C ILE A 219 6.68 4.99 6.53
N ALA A 220 6.66 6.08 7.30
CA ALA A 220 5.56 6.38 8.21
C ALA A 220 4.22 6.56 7.46
N ALA A 221 4.23 7.24 6.32
CA ALA A 221 3.06 7.37 5.45
C ALA A 221 2.58 6.02 4.91
N LEU A 222 3.52 5.18 4.44
CA LEU A 222 3.24 3.82 3.99
C LEU A 222 2.57 3.01 5.10
N ILE A 223 3.11 3.05 6.32
CA ILE A 223 2.55 2.35 7.48
C ILE A 223 1.14 2.88 7.80
N ALA A 224 0.94 4.19 7.79
CA ALA A 224 -0.36 4.79 8.09
C ALA A 224 -1.44 4.33 7.09
N VAL A 225 -1.14 4.35 5.79
CA VAL A 225 -2.06 3.86 4.74
C VAL A 225 -2.27 2.35 4.87
N ASN A 226 -1.21 1.57 5.13
CA ASN A 226 -1.32 0.12 5.33
C ASN A 226 -2.21 -0.21 6.51
N LEU A 227 -2.06 0.48 7.65
CA LEU A 227 -2.92 0.32 8.82
C LEU A 227 -4.38 0.66 8.50
N ALA A 228 -4.63 1.70 7.70
CA ALA A 228 -5.98 2.04 7.27
C ALA A 228 -6.61 0.90 6.46
N VAL A 229 -5.89 0.36 5.48
CA VAL A 229 -6.36 -0.74 4.62
C VAL A 229 -6.56 -2.02 5.43
N MET A 230 -5.56 -2.39 6.24
CA MET A 230 -5.62 -3.61 7.06
C MET A 230 -6.78 -3.55 8.05
N ASN A 231 -7.02 -2.39 8.69
CA ASN A 231 -8.13 -2.23 9.63
C ASN A 231 -9.51 -2.33 8.96
N LEU A 232 -9.62 -2.10 7.65
CA LEU A 232 -10.86 -2.29 6.88
C LEU A 232 -11.06 -3.71 6.35
N LEU A 233 -10.06 -4.59 6.43
CA LEU A 233 -10.22 -5.98 6.04
C LEU A 233 -11.25 -6.69 6.95
N PRO A 234 -12.06 -7.61 6.42
CA PRO A 234 -13.07 -8.34 7.18
C PRO A 234 -12.44 -9.41 8.09
N LEU A 235 -11.42 -9.02 8.85
CA LEU A 235 -10.70 -9.91 9.76
C LEU A 235 -11.19 -9.71 11.20
N PRO A 236 -11.34 -10.79 11.97
CA PRO A 236 -11.66 -10.71 13.40
C PRO A 236 -10.62 -9.85 14.14
N ALA A 237 -11.06 -9.16 15.19
CA ALA A 237 -10.32 -8.22 16.01
C ALA A 237 -9.99 -6.86 15.37
N LEU A 238 -10.24 -6.67 14.06
CA LEU A 238 -10.09 -5.40 13.37
C LEU A 238 -11.44 -4.70 13.19
N ASP A 239 -11.42 -3.40 12.90
CA ASP A 239 -12.64 -2.60 12.69
C ASP A 239 -13.45 -3.10 11.49
N GLY A 240 -12.78 -3.57 10.42
CA GLY A 240 -13.41 -4.21 9.27
C GLY A 240 -14.19 -5.48 9.61
N GLY A 241 -13.74 -6.24 10.60
CA GLY A 241 -14.49 -7.38 11.14
C GLY A 241 -15.80 -6.94 11.80
N ARG A 242 -15.78 -5.84 12.57
CA ARG A 242 -17.01 -5.25 13.16
C ARG A 242 -17.95 -4.72 12.08
N ILE A 243 -17.42 -4.06 11.05
CA ILE A 243 -18.20 -3.62 9.87
C ILE A 243 -18.83 -4.82 9.16
N PHE A 244 -18.07 -5.88 8.97
CA PHE A 244 -18.54 -7.11 8.33
C PHE A 244 -19.70 -7.73 9.10
N PHE A 245 -19.60 -7.88 10.43
CA PHE A 245 -20.70 -8.37 11.27
C PHE A 245 -21.90 -7.43 11.27
N LEU A 246 -21.66 -6.11 11.25
CA LEU A 246 -22.74 -5.12 11.14
C LEU A 246 -23.55 -5.31 9.84
N ILE A 247 -22.88 -5.55 8.71
CA ILE A 247 -23.51 -5.82 7.42
C ILE A 247 -24.26 -7.15 7.43
N ILE A 248 -23.64 -8.22 7.97
CA ILE A 248 -24.29 -9.53 8.08
C ILE A 248 -25.53 -9.45 8.97
N ASN A 249 -25.47 -8.77 10.11
CA ASN A 249 -26.61 -8.57 11.00
C ASN A 249 -27.74 -7.80 10.32
N ALA A 250 -27.41 -6.76 9.52
CA ALA A 250 -28.40 -6.01 8.75
C ALA A 250 -29.06 -6.92 7.68
N ALA A 251 -28.27 -7.71 6.97
CA ALA A 251 -28.76 -8.67 5.98
C ALA A 251 -29.63 -9.78 6.62
N ALA A 252 -29.20 -10.35 7.75
CA ALA A 252 -29.96 -11.37 8.48
C ALA A 252 -31.31 -10.83 9.01
N MET A 253 -31.33 -9.57 9.46
CA MET A 253 -32.56 -8.93 9.88
C MET A 253 -33.50 -8.70 8.70
N LEU A 254 -32.97 -8.31 7.53
CA LEU A 254 -33.77 -8.09 6.32
C LEU A 254 -34.37 -9.40 5.77
N LEU A 255 -33.57 -10.48 5.72
CA LEU A 255 -33.93 -11.75 5.09
C LEU A 255 -34.70 -12.68 6.04
N PHE A 256 -34.24 -12.77 7.29
CA PHE A 256 -34.71 -13.77 8.25
C PHE A 256 -35.44 -13.16 9.47
N ARG A 257 -35.46 -11.82 9.58
CA ARG A 257 -36.00 -11.09 10.75
C ARG A 257 -35.37 -11.54 12.08
N LYS A 258 -34.11 -12.01 12.03
CA LYS A 258 -33.36 -12.47 13.21
C LYS A 258 -32.01 -11.78 13.24
N GLN A 259 -31.55 -11.42 14.43
CA GLN A 259 -30.18 -10.93 14.64
C GLN A 259 -29.30 -12.09 15.09
N ILE A 260 -28.03 -12.02 14.70
CA ILE A 260 -27.00 -12.91 15.22
C ILE A 260 -26.69 -12.45 16.65
N PRO A 261 -26.75 -13.34 17.66
CA PRO A 261 -26.41 -12.96 19.02
C PRO A 261 -24.98 -12.40 19.11
N ALA A 262 -24.81 -11.26 19.76
CA ALA A 262 -23.53 -10.57 19.93
C ALA A 262 -22.45 -11.47 20.58
N LYS A 263 -22.85 -12.47 21.37
CA LYS A 263 -21.95 -13.47 21.93
C LYS A 263 -21.05 -14.16 20.89
N TYR A 264 -21.58 -14.49 19.71
CA TYR A 264 -20.79 -15.14 18.67
C TYR A 264 -19.79 -14.16 18.03
N GLU A 265 -20.21 -12.92 17.81
CA GLU A 265 -19.33 -11.84 17.32
C GLU A 265 -18.17 -11.66 18.31
N ASN A 266 -18.44 -11.52 19.60
CA ASN A 266 -17.42 -11.33 20.63
C ASN A 266 -16.45 -12.51 20.72
N TYR A 267 -16.92 -13.77 20.60
CA TYR A 267 -16.02 -14.93 20.58
C TYR A 267 -15.11 -14.94 19.35
N ILE A 268 -15.64 -14.61 18.17
CA ILE A 268 -14.87 -14.57 16.93
C ILE A 268 -13.80 -13.46 17.00
N HIS A 269 -14.17 -12.28 17.51
CA HIS A 269 -13.23 -11.18 17.70
C HIS A 269 -12.15 -11.54 18.72
N PHE A 270 -12.50 -12.16 19.83
CA PHE A 270 -11.55 -12.61 20.84
C PHE A 270 -10.58 -13.65 20.29
N ALA A 271 -11.07 -14.66 19.57
CA ALA A 271 -10.23 -15.66 18.92
C ALA A 271 -9.29 -15.03 17.90
N GLY A 272 -9.77 -14.06 17.10
CA GLY A 272 -8.97 -13.30 16.17
C GLY A 272 -7.88 -12.48 16.86
N LEU A 273 -8.18 -11.85 17.99
CA LEU A 273 -7.19 -11.11 18.78
C LEU A 273 -6.07 -12.03 19.28
N VAL A 274 -6.43 -13.20 19.83
CA VAL A 274 -5.45 -14.18 20.30
C VAL A 274 -4.55 -14.64 19.13
N LEU A 275 -5.15 -14.90 17.96
CA LEU A 275 -4.41 -15.29 16.75
C LEU A 275 -3.43 -14.19 16.29
N LEU A 276 -3.89 -12.94 16.25
CA LEU A 276 -3.05 -11.81 15.86
C LEU A 276 -1.89 -11.58 16.85
N LEU A 277 -2.15 -11.71 18.15
CA LEU A 277 -1.10 -11.61 19.17
C LEU A 277 -0.08 -12.76 19.03
N ALA A 278 -0.54 -13.99 18.78
CA ALA A 278 0.34 -15.13 18.54
C ALA A 278 1.21 -14.90 17.27
N LEU A 279 0.60 -14.41 16.18
CA LEU A 279 1.33 -14.05 14.95
C LEU A 279 2.35 -12.96 15.23
N MET A 280 2.00 -11.90 15.98
CA MET A 280 2.93 -10.84 16.34
C MET A 280 4.16 -11.38 17.10
N VAL A 281 3.95 -12.29 18.04
CA VAL A 281 5.06 -12.94 18.77
C VAL A 281 5.96 -13.71 17.80
N VAL A 282 5.40 -14.48 16.88
CA VAL A 282 6.17 -15.22 15.86
C VAL A 282 6.98 -14.26 14.98
N LEU A 283 6.39 -13.15 14.53
CA LEU A 283 7.08 -12.15 13.72
C LEU A 283 8.22 -11.47 14.48
N VAL A 284 8.03 -11.14 15.76
CA VAL A 284 9.10 -10.56 16.60
C VAL A 284 10.28 -11.52 16.70
N PHE A 285 10.04 -12.81 16.96
CA PHE A 285 11.11 -13.81 16.97
C PHE A 285 11.81 -13.97 15.61
N SER A 286 11.03 -13.95 14.52
CA SER A 286 11.57 -13.98 13.16
C SER A 286 12.47 -12.77 12.88
N ASP A 287 12.01 -11.56 13.23
CA ASP A 287 12.76 -10.32 13.01
C ASP A 287 14.07 -10.30 13.81
N VAL A 288 14.02 -10.69 15.10
CA VAL A 288 15.24 -10.80 15.93
C VAL A 288 16.20 -11.83 15.35
N GLY A 289 15.67 -12.95 14.83
CA GLY A 289 16.50 -13.95 14.16
C GLY A 289 17.22 -13.41 12.92
N LYS A 290 16.56 -12.55 12.13
CA LYS A 290 17.16 -11.89 10.95
C LYS A 290 18.24 -10.86 11.31
N LEU A 291 18.16 -10.26 12.51
CA LEU A 291 19.14 -9.26 12.98
C LEU A 291 20.42 -9.90 13.55
N ILE A 292 20.35 -11.17 13.96
CA ILE A 292 21.48 -11.89 14.57
C ILE A 292 22.30 -12.63 13.50
N HIS A 293 21.71 -12.93 12.35
CA HIS A 293 22.34 -13.65 11.23
C HIS A 293 22.54 -12.73 10.03
#